data_59e91b92bd8be6fd9a330c6f9cda1da9
#
_entry.id   59e91b92bd8be6fd9a330c6f9cda1da9
#
_cell.length_a   1.000
_cell.length_b   1.000
_cell.length_c   1.000
_cell.angle_alpha   90.00
_cell.angle_beta   90.00
_cell.angle_gamma   90.00
#
_symmetry.space_group_name_H-M   'P 1'
#
loop_
_entity.id
_entity.type
_entity.pdbx_description
1 polymer ?
#
loop_
_entity_poly.entity_id
_entity_poly.type
_entity_poly.pdbx_seq_one_letter_code
_entity_poly.pdbx_strand_id
1 'polypeptide(L)'
;MGQLYEKDMSGCGIVGFMSENGKVIPGDRVITAMASMHERGNGLGGGFAAYGIYPERADFYAFHMLLDHPKAKTETEAYLKSRCSIEMDEPIPTRRNELVSDTPILWRYFLRLKPESAQDGDEEDAIVQMVMDINAKIEGAFVASCGKNMGVFKGVGYPEDIGAYYRLDEYQAYIWTGHGRFPTNSQGWWGGAHPFSLLDWSVIHNGEISSYGINKRYLEHFGYQCTCFTDTEVLAYMFDLLIRRHRLPIEIAAKIVCAHFWDDIERMDEKQREMFRTLRTVYASALVNGPFAVVIGHANGIVGLSDRMKLRPLIAARDGDMLYIASEDSAIREICPKPAQI
;
A
#
# COMPACT_ATOMS: atom_id res chain seq x y z
N MET A 1 -45.59 9.49 -2.07
CA MET A 1 -44.40 9.52 -2.92
C MET A 1 -43.26 8.95 -2.10
N GLY A 2 -42.89 7.68 -2.36
CA GLY A 2 -41.76 7.06 -1.69
C GLY A 2 -40.48 7.74 -2.16
N GLN A 3 -39.67 8.18 -1.22
CA GLN A 3 -38.26 8.53 -1.51
C GLN A 3 -37.61 7.29 -2.11
N LEU A 4 -37.24 7.37 -3.38
CA LEU A 4 -36.31 6.43 -3.98
C LEU A 4 -34.98 6.66 -3.24
N TYR A 5 -34.63 5.75 -2.33
CA TYR A 5 -33.27 5.68 -1.82
C TYR A 5 -32.38 5.31 -3.01
N GLU A 6 -31.62 6.27 -3.52
CA GLU A 6 -30.52 5.95 -4.41
C GLU A 6 -29.62 5.00 -3.67
N LYS A 7 -29.38 3.84 -4.26
CA LYS A 7 -28.46 2.86 -3.71
C LYS A 7 -27.05 3.41 -3.90
N ASP A 8 -26.42 3.87 -2.84
CA ASP A 8 -25.01 4.23 -2.86
C ASP A 8 -24.20 3.06 -3.40
N MET A 9 -23.56 3.27 -4.53
CA MET A 9 -22.60 2.30 -5.08
C MET A 9 -21.35 2.35 -4.21
N SER A 10 -21.29 1.48 -3.22
CA SER A 10 -20.20 1.43 -2.24
C SER A 10 -19.10 0.46 -2.65
N GLY A 11 -17.87 0.88 -2.53
CA GLY A 11 -16.68 0.05 -2.71
C GLY A 11 -15.48 0.89 -3.08
N CYS A 12 -14.32 0.59 -2.49
CA CYS A 12 -13.08 1.31 -2.78
C CYS A 12 -12.75 1.30 -4.28
N GLY A 13 -12.15 2.39 -4.78
CA GLY A 13 -11.50 2.46 -6.09
C GLY A 13 -10.01 2.18 -5.94
N ILE A 14 -9.46 1.31 -6.78
CA ILE A 14 -8.02 1.05 -6.84
C ILE A 14 -7.52 1.12 -8.28
N VAL A 15 -6.32 1.67 -8.46
CA VAL A 15 -5.61 1.68 -9.72
C VAL A 15 -4.11 1.49 -9.47
N GLY A 16 -3.43 0.80 -10.36
CA GLY A 16 -1.97 0.72 -10.43
C GLY A 16 -1.53 0.65 -11.88
N PHE A 17 -0.43 1.29 -12.21
CA PHE A 17 0.20 1.14 -13.52
C PHE A 17 1.71 1.31 -13.44
N MET A 18 2.41 0.74 -14.40
CA MET A 18 3.86 0.79 -14.48
C MET A 18 4.35 0.81 -15.93
N SER A 19 5.52 1.38 -16.14
CA SER A 19 6.33 1.14 -17.32
C SER A 19 7.37 0.06 -17.05
N GLU A 20 7.35 -1.03 -17.81
CA GLU A 20 8.33 -2.13 -17.68
C GLU A 20 9.75 -1.68 -18.05
N ASN A 21 9.87 -0.62 -18.86
CA ASN A 21 11.14 -0.05 -19.29
C ASN A 21 11.64 1.09 -18.36
N GLY A 22 10.96 1.32 -17.23
CA GLY A 22 11.32 2.38 -16.28
C GLY A 22 11.06 3.80 -16.79
N LYS A 23 10.24 3.98 -17.84
CA LYS A 23 9.82 5.30 -18.30
C LYS A 23 9.02 6.00 -17.24
N VAL A 24 9.39 7.20 -16.90
CA VAL A 24 8.68 8.01 -15.91
C VAL A 24 7.36 8.55 -16.48
N ILE A 25 6.35 8.53 -15.66
CA ILE A 25 4.97 8.90 -15.93
C ILE A 25 4.58 10.01 -14.95
N PRO A 26 4.04 11.14 -15.40
CA PRO A 26 3.65 12.22 -14.51
C PRO A 26 2.45 11.83 -13.63
N GLY A 27 2.41 12.37 -12.42
CA GLY A 27 1.42 12.00 -11.40
C GLY A 27 -0.01 12.51 -11.68
N ASP A 28 -0.19 13.44 -12.63
CA ASP A 28 -1.53 13.81 -13.11
C ASP A 28 -2.30 12.62 -13.68
N ARG A 29 -1.59 11.62 -14.23
CA ARG A 29 -2.20 10.40 -14.77
C ARG A 29 -2.90 9.57 -13.70
N VAL A 30 -2.25 9.36 -12.55
CA VAL A 30 -2.87 8.57 -11.48
C VAL A 30 -4.01 9.35 -10.81
N ILE A 31 -3.90 10.68 -10.71
CA ILE A 31 -4.98 11.55 -10.24
C ILE A 31 -6.20 11.43 -11.16
N THR A 32 -6.01 11.55 -12.49
CA THR A 32 -7.08 11.42 -13.49
C THR A 32 -7.77 10.06 -13.44
N ALA A 33 -6.97 8.98 -13.37
CA ALA A 33 -7.54 7.63 -13.25
C ALA A 33 -8.37 7.44 -11.97
N MET A 34 -7.93 8.02 -10.84
CA MET A 34 -8.69 7.95 -9.59
C MET A 34 -9.94 8.82 -9.61
N ALA A 35 -9.88 10.02 -10.21
CA ALA A 35 -11.02 10.93 -10.33
C ALA A 35 -12.17 10.29 -11.13
N SER A 36 -11.88 9.44 -12.12
CA SER A 36 -12.93 8.71 -12.87
C SER A 36 -13.70 7.70 -11.99
N MET A 37 -13.17 7.35 -10.83
CA MET A 37 -13.79 6.47 -9.84
C MET A 37 -14.31 7.22 -8.60
N HIS A 38 -14.52 8.54 -8.68
CA HIS A 38 -14.97 9.40 -7.57
C HIS A 38 -16.15 8.82 -6.80
N GLU A 39 -17.20 8.41 -7.54
CA GLU A 39 -18.44 7.88 -6.98
C GLU A 39 -18.27 6.55 -6.21
N ARG A 40 -17.10 5.90 -6.31
CA ARG A 40 -16.79 4.72 -5.50
C ARG A 40 -16.33 5.07 -4.09
N GLY A 41 -15.79 6.27 -3.91
CA GLY A 41 -15.32 6.78 -2.62
C GLY A 41 -16.38 7.56 -1.87
N ASN A 42 -16.07 7.92 -0.62
CA ASN A 42 -16.91 8.82 0.17
C ASN A 42 -16.06 9.95 0.84
N GLY A 43 -14.86 10.18 0.36
CA GLY A 43 -13.96 11.22 0.87
C GLY A 43 -13.32 10.94 2.23
N LEU A 44 -13.52 9.75 2.80
CA LEU A 44 -12.93 9.38 4.11
C LEU A 44 -11.53 8.76 4.00
N GLY A 45 -10.88 8.95 2.87
CA GLY A 45 -9.48 8.59 2.66
C GLY A 45 -9.12 8.41 1.19
N GLY A 46 -8.00 8.95 0.81
CA GLY A 46 -7.38 8.80 -0.49
C GLY A 46 -5.86 8.74 -0.38
N GLY A 47 -5.21 8.19 -1.39
CA GLY A 47 -3.75 8.24 -1.42
C GLY A 47 -3.12 7.43 -2.54
N PHE A 48 -1.80 7.59 -2.61
CA PHE A 48 -0.98 7.15 -3.72
C PHE A 48 0.36 6.62 -3.21
N ALA A 49 0.91 5.62 -3.91
CA ALA A 49 2.32 5.29 -3.82
C ALA A 49 2.99 5.51 -5.17
N ALA A 50 4.22 5.99 -5.12
CA ALA A 50 5.01 6.35 -6.28
C ALA A 50 6.43 5.79 -6.15
N TYR A 51 6.97 5.21 -7.23
CA TYR A 51 8.29 4.62 -7.27
C TYR A 51 9.16 5.30 -8.33
N GLY A 52 10.40 5.60 -7.97
CA GLY A 52 11.32 6.33 -8.84
C GLY A 52 11.30 7.85 -8.64
N ILE A 53 10.68 8.33 -7.57
CA ILE A 53 10.48 9.78 -7.32
C ILE A 53 11.66 10.49 -6.68
N TYR A 54 12.67 9.73 -6.23
CA TYR A 54 13.88 10.27 -5.59
C TYR A 54 15.16 9.71 -6.22
N PRO A 55 15.38 9.83 -7.54
CA PRO A 55 16.50 9.19 -8.22
C PRO A 55 17.87 9.65 -7.69
N GLU A 56 17.99 10.91 -7.24
CA GLU A 56 19.24 11.45 -6.68
C GLU A 56 19.51 10.97 -5.25
N ARG A 57 18.53 10.31 -4.61
CA ARG A 57 18.59 9.78 -3.25
C ARG A 57 18.13 8.33 -3.17
N ALA A 58 18.29 7.59 -4.28
CA ALA A 58 17.81 6.22 -4.39
C ALA A 58 18.43 5.25 -3.37
N ASP A 59 19.60 5.57 -2.83
CA ASP A 59 20.29 4.74 -1.83
C ASP A 59 19.85 5.00 -0.39
N PHE A 60 19.01 6.02 -0.16
CA PHE A 60 18.53 6.37 1.17
C PHE A 60 17.11 5.84 1.40
N TYR A 61 16.83 5.46 2.64
CA TYR A 61 15.46 5.22 3.06
C TYR A 61 14.69 6.54 3.15
N ALA A 62 13.61 6.66 2.39
CA ALA A 62 12.74 7.83 2.37
C ALA A 62 11.57 7.62 3.34
N PHE A 63 11.70 8.13 4.56
CA PHE A 63 10.63 8.07 5.56
C PHE A 63 9.65 9.22 5.35
N HIS A 64 8.44 8.93 4.91
CA HIS A 64 7.33 9.87 4.93
C HIS A 64 6.57 9.76 6.23
N MET A 65 6.48 10.86 6.96
CA MET A 65 5.90 10.92 8.30
C MET A 65 4.62 11.72 8.34
N LEU A 66 3.64 11.20 9.04
CA LEU A 66 2.46 11.91 9.50
C LEU A 66 2.63 12.15 11.00
N LEU A 67 2.63 13.40 11.44
CA LEU A 67 2.94 13.78 12.81
C LEU A 67 1.84 14.73 13.32
N ASP A 68 1.08 14.30 14.30
CA ASP A 68 -0.11 15.03 14.76
C ASP A 68 0.23 16.35 15.46
N HIS A 69 1.43 16.46 16.04
CA HIS A 69 1.86 17.64 16.78
C HIS A 69 3.40 17.78 16.84
N PRO A 70 3.93 18.97 17.16
CA PRO A 70 5.38 19.23 17.19
C PRO A 70 6.18 18.32 18.15
N LYS A 71 5.59 17.88 19.27
CA LYS A 71 6.23 16.96 20.20
C LYS A 71 6.49 15.60 19.54
N ALA A 72 5.52 15.07 18.78
CA ALA A 72 5.70 13.84 18.03
C ALA A 72 6.88 13.95 17.04
N LYS A 73 7.02 15.11 16.36
CA LYS A 73 8.16 15.36 15.47
C LYS A 73 9.49 15.32 16.23
N THR A 74 9.58 16.01 17.36
CA THR A 74 10.79 16.06 18.17
C THR A 74 11.21 14.67 18.68
N GLU A 75 10.25 13.88 19.18
CA GLU A 75 10.50 12.52 19.67
C GLU A 75 10.90 11.58 18.53
N THR A 76 10.26 11.69 17.38
CA THR A 76 10.62 10.94 16.17
C THR A 76 12.04 11.29 15.71
N GLU A 77 12.40 12.56 15.65
CA GLU A 77 13.76 12.97 15.28
C GLU A 77 14.82 12.46 16.24
N ALA A 78 14.56 12.50 17.55
CA ALA A 78 15.47 11.96 18.55
C ALA A 78 15.66 10.44 18.35
N TYR A 79 14.58 9.72 18.09
CA TYR A 79 14.61 8.30 17.80
C TYR A 79 15.40 8.01 16.51
N LEU A 80 15.09 8.69 15.40
CA LEU A 80 15.80 8.52 14.13
C LEU A 80 17.29 8.82 14.25
N LYS A 81 17.68 9.92 14.90
CA LYS A 81 19.07 10.32 15.13
C LYS A 81 19.85 9.29 15.97
N SER A 82 19.17 8.55 16.86
CA SER A 82 19.80 7.49 17.64
C SER A 82 20.18 6.27 16.79
N ARG A 83 19.47 6.00 15.70
CA ARG A 83 19.60 4.81 14.85
C ARG A 83 20.19 5.08 13.47
N CYS A 84 20.00 6.28 12.93
CA CYS A 84 20.34 6.65 11.57
C CYS A 84 21.18 7.92 11.50
N SER A 85 21.90 8.09 10.39
CA SER A 85 22.31 9.41 9.92
C SER A 85 21.20 9.96 9.03
N ILE A 86 20.83 11.23 9.29
CA ILE A 86 19.86 11.97 8.48
C ILE A 86 20.65 12.75 7.44
N GLU A 87 20.52 12.40 6.18
CA GLU A 87 21.14 13.10 5.06
C GLU A 87 20.43 14.40 4.76
N MET A 88 19.10 14.33 4.76
CA MET A 88 18.23 15.47 4.50
C MET A 88 16.89 15.25 5.20
N ASP A 89 16.29 16.33 5.65
CA ASP A 89 14.90 16.35 6.12
C ASP A 89 14.22 17.65 5.70
N GLU A 90 12.94 17.56 5.38
CA GLU A 90 12.15 18.71 4.92
C GLU A 90 10.63 18.44 5.05
N PRO A 91 9.80 19.48 5.09
CA PRO A 91 8.36 19.32 4.92
C PRO A 91 8.07 18.70 3.55
N ILE A 92 7.12 17.76 3.50
CA ILE A 92 6.61 17.27 2.22
C ILE A 92 5.88 18.42 1.53
N PRO A 93 6.24 18.77 0.28
CA PRO A 93 5.60 19.89 -0.42
C PRO A 93 4.10 19.69 -0.59
N THR A 94 3.32 20.68 -0.19
CA THR A 94 1.86 20.67 -0.32
C THR A 94 1.34 21.96 -0.97
N ARG A 95 0.09 21.90 -1.47
CA ARG A 95 -0.65 23.04 -2.00
C ARG A 95 -1.94 23.18 -1.18
N ARG A 96 -2.30 24.40 -0.79
CA ARG A 96 -3.55 24.61 -0.06
C ARG A 96 -4.74 24.05 -0.86
N ASN A 97 -5.52 23.19 -0.21
CA ASN A 97 -6.77 22.68 -0.72
C ASN A 97 -7.82 22.75 0.40
N GLU A 98 -8.94 23.44 0.18
CA GLU A 98 -9.97 23.66 1.20
C GLU A 98 -10.79 22.39 1.48
N LEU A 99 -10.70 21.39 0.61
CA LEU A 99 -11.36 20.08 0.76
C LEU A 99 -10.52 19.10 1.59
N VAL A 100 -9.29 19.49 1.98
CA VAL A 100 -8.39 18.67 2.81
C VAL A 100 -8.22 19.35 4.15
N SER A 101 -8.78 18.77 5.20
CA SER A 101 -8.80 19.32 6.56
C SER A 101 -7.97 18.48 7.55
N ASP A 102 -7.79 19.03 8.75
CA ASP A 102 -7.15 18.35 9.89
C ASP A 102 -5.79 17.73 9.53
N THR A 103 -4.99 18.49 8.77
CA THR A 103 -3.71 18.03 8.25
C THR A 103 -2.67 17.91 9.34
N PRO A 104 -2.01 16.72 9.50
CA PRO A 104 -0.87 16.58 10.38
C PRO A 104 0.35 17.35 9.84
N ILE A 105 1.41 17.41 10.61
CA ILE A 105 2.72 17.83 10.12
C ILE A 105 3.22 16.73 9.17
N LEU A 106 3.41 17.08 7.91
CA LEU A 106 3.89 16.19 6.86
C LEU A 106 5.38 16.44 6.67
N TRP A 107 6.19 15.41 6.99
CA TRP A 107 7.64 15.54 6.94
C TRP A 107 8.27 14.34 6.26
N ARG A 108 9.37 14.53 5.53
CA ARG A 108 10.16 13.43 4.99
C ARG A 108 11.62 13.53 5.43
N TYR A 109 12.18 12.34 5.69
CA TYR A 109 13.58 12.16 6.06
C TYR A 109 14.24 11.21 5.08
N PHE A 110 15.44 11.54 4.60
CA PHE A 110 16.29 10.64 3.86
C PHE A 110 17.36 10.11 4.79
N LEU A 111 17.33 8.80 5.06
CA LEU A 111 18.05 8.15 6.14
C LEU A 111 19.02 7.10 5.62
N ARG A 112 20.14 6.96 6.31
CA ARG A 112 21.02 5.80 6.21
C ARG A 112 21.16 5.19 7.59
N LEU A 113 20.94 3.88 7.72
CA LEU A 113 21.08 3.17 8.99
C LEU A 113 22.54 3.23 9.44
N LYS A 114 22.78 3.48 10.72
CA LYS A 114 24.10 3.39 11.31
C LYS A 114 24.52 1.91 11.44
N PRO A 115 25.76 1.54 11.16
CA PRO A 115 26.23 0.14 11.23
C PRO A 115 25.91 -0.56 12.56
N GLU A 116 26.05 0.16 13.67
CA GLU A 116 25.75 -0.33 15.01
C GLU A 116 24.25 -0.55 15.29
N SER A 117 23.39 -0.05 14.44
CA SER A 117 21.93 -0.19 14.58
C SER A 117 21.36 -1.39 13.84
N ALA A 118 22.12 -2.02 12.95
CA ALA A 118 21.72 -3.26 12.29
C ALA A 118 21.86 -4.42 13.28
N GLN A 119 20.74 -5.00 13.71
CA GLN A 119 20.75 -6.22 14.51
C GLN A 119 21.11 -7.41 13.60
N ASP A 120 22.07 -8.22 14.04
CA ASP A 120 22.55 -9.40 13.28
C ASP A 120 22.97 -9.12 11.82
N GLY A 121 23.23 -7.84 11.48
CA GLY A 121 23.64 -7.41 10.15
C GLY A 121 22.52 -7.27 9.12
N ASP A 122 21.25 -7.45 9.51
CA ASP A 122 20.09 -7.24 8.61
C ASP A 122 19.58 -5.79 8.73
N GLU A 123 19.89 -5.00 7.70
CA GLU A 123 19.49 -3.60 7.60
C GLU A 123 17.96 -3.45 7.47
N GLU A 124 17.31 -4.31 6.69
CA GLU A 124 15.87 -4.24 6.45
C GLU A 124 15.07 -4.60 7.71
N ASP A 125 15.49 -5.61 8.48
CA ASP A 125 14.87 -5.94 9.76
C ASP A 125 14.99 -4.78 10.76
N ALA A 126 16.12 -4.07 10.79
CA ALA A 126 16.28 -2.90 11.63
C ALA A 126 15.36 -1.75 11.22
N ILE A 127 15.20 -1.50 9.93
CA ILE A 127 14.25 -0.48 9.41
C ILE A 127 12.79 -0.87 9.74
N VAL A 128 12.41 -2.13 9.53
CA VAL A 128 11.07 -2.62 9.91
C VAL A 128 10.82 -2.43 11.40
N GLN A 129 11.80 -2.78 12.26
CA GLN A 129 11.65 -2.58 13.70
C GLN A 129 11.52 -1.10 14.06
N MET A 130 12.21 -0.20 13.36
CA MET A 130 12.05 1.25 13.56
C MET A 130 10.65 1.72 13.22
N VAL A 131 10.05 1.23 12.14
CA VAL A 131 8.65 1.53 11.78
C VAL A 131 7.70 1.05 12.87
N MET A 132 7.87 -0.20 13.36
CA MET A 132 7.05 -0.76 14.44
C MET A 132 7.18 0.07 15.72
N ASP A 133 8.40 0.45 16.09
CA ASP A 133 8.66 1.24 17.29
C ASP A 133 8.06 2.65 17.20
N ILE A 134 8.23 3.34 16.08
CA ILE A 134 7.66 4.69 15.89
C ILE A 134 6.14 4.62 15.98
N ASN A 135 5.52 3.75 15.18
CA ASN A 135 4.06 3.67 15.10
C ASN A 135 3.40 3.21 16.42
N ALA A 136 4.10 2.43 17.25
CA ALA A 136 3.54 1.90 18.48
C ALA A 136 3.91 2.68 19.74
N LYS A 137 5.06 3.40 19.75
CA LYS A 137 5.62 3.97 20.98
C LYS A 137 5.67 5.49 21.00
N ILE A 138 5.60 6.16 19.83
CA ILE A 138 5.61 7.62 19.75
C ILE A 138 4.19 8.09 19.45
N GLU A 139 3.54 8.65 20.47
CA GLU A 139 2.16 9.15 20.33
C GLU A 139 2.07 10.25 19.28
N GLY A 140 1.14 10.09 18.34
CA GLY A 140 0.94 11.05 17.24
C GLY A 140 1.96 10.97 16.11
N ALA A 141 2.82 9.94 16.06
CA ALA A 141 3.72 9.70 14.96
C ALA A 141 3.31 8.46 14.16
N PHE A 142 3.29 8.59 12.85
CA PHE A 142 3.00 7.47 11.94
C PHE A 142 3.91 7.52 10.71
N VAL A 143 4.52 6.38 10.39
CA VAL A 143 5.34 6.19 9.18
C VAL A 143 4.42 5.78 8.03
N ALA A 144 4.23 6.68 7.06
CA ALA A 144 3.43 6.39 5.87
C ALA A 144 4.19 5.52 4.85
N SER A 145 5.51 5.73 4.71
CA SER A 145 6.42 4.89 3.93
C SER A 145 7.85 5.01 4.44
N CYS A 146 8.66 3.99 4.15
CA CYS A 146 10.07 3.91 4.58
C CYS A 146 10.97 3.24 3.53
N GLY A 147 10.51 3.10 2.30
CA GLY A 147 11.28 2.45 1.22
C GLY A 147 12.32 3.35 0.58
N LYS A 148 13.14 2.77 -0.31
CA LYS A 148 14.13 3.48 -1.11
C LYS A 148 13.52 3.95 -2.43
N ASN A 149 13.82 5.20 -2.82
CA ASN A 149 13.34 5.80 -4.08
C ASN A 149 11.83 5.71 -4.29
N MET A 150 11.05 5.75 -3.20
CA MET A 150 9.60 5.68 -3.24
C MET A 150 8.98 6.55 -2.13
N GLY A 151 7.68 6.80 -2.24
CA GLY A 151 6.94 7.51 -1.21
C GLY A 151 5.44 7.21 -1.27
N VAL A 152 4.79 7.29 -0.11
CA VAL A 152 3.34 7.22 0.03
C VAL A 152 2.80 8.59 0.42
N PHE A 153 1.78 9.04 -0.31
CA PHE A 153 1.06 10.29 -0.14
C PHE A 153 -0.39 9.96 0.14
N LYS A 154 -0.86 10.16 1.37
CA LYS A 154 -2.21 9.75 1.77
C LYS A 154 -2.81 10.70 2.79
N GLY A 155 -4.13 10.69 2.89
CA GLY A 155 -4.85 11.55 3.82
C GLY A 155 -6.36 11.34 3.78
N VAL A 156 -7.08 12.15 4.55
CA VAL A 156 -8.56 12.21 4.55
C VAL A 156 -9.00 13.19 3.47
N GLY A 157 -9.74 12.69 2.50
CA GLY A 157 -10.23 13.39 1.32
C GLY A 157 -10.45 12.43 0.16
N TYR A 158 -11.03 12.92 -0.93
CA TYR A 158 -11.06 12.20 -2.18
C TYR A 158 -9.65 12.09 -2.79
N PRO A 159 -9.35 11.03 -3.55
CA PRO A 159 -8.00 10.82 -4.10
C PRO A 159 -7.50 12.02 -4.93
N GLU A 160 -8.36 12.60 -5.77
CA GLU A 160 -8.01 13.76 -6.61
C GLU A 160 -7.64 14.99 -5.77
N ASP A 161 -8.33 15.21 -4.64
CA ASP A 161 -8.02 16.30 -3.71
C ASP A 161 -6.71 16.05 -2.99
N ILE A 162 -6.47 14.83 -2.55
CA ILE A 162 -5.20 14.42 -1.92
C ILE A 162 -4.05 14.52 -2.92
N GLY A 163 -4.25 14.08 -4.17
CA GLY A 163 -3.25 14.22 -5.24
C GLY A 163 -2.88 15.68 -5.52
N ALA A 164 -3.89 16.56 -5.62
CA ALA A 164 -3.70 18.00 -5.80
C ALA A 164 -3.01 18.64 -4.56
N TYR A 165 -3.42 18.24 -3.36
CA TYR A 165 -2.83 18.72 -2.11
C TYR A 165 -1.34 18.41 -2.02
N TYR A 166 -0.91 17.18 -2.33
CA TYR A 166 0.49 16.77 -2.34
C TYR A 166 1.26 17.17 -3.60
N ARG A 167 0.65 17.94 -4.52
CA ARG A 167 1.28 18.42 -5.76
C ARG A 167 1.81 17.25 -6.60
N LEU A 168 1.07 16.13 -6.68
CA LEU A 168 1.55 14.95 -7.37
C LEU A 168 1.72 15.17 -8.89
N ASP A 169 1.04 16.15 -9.45
CA ASP A 169 1.23 16.64 -10.82
C ASP A 169 2.68 17.10 -11.12
N GLU A 170 3.47 17.40 -10.09
CA GLU A 170 4.87 17.80 -10.20
C GLU A 170 5.85 16.61 -10.04
N TYR A 171 5.37 15.43 -9.66
CA TYR A 171 6.18 14.23 -9.52
C TYR A 171 6.17 13.37 -10.78
N GLN A 172 7.27 12.65 -10.99
CA GLN A 172 7.48 11.70 -12.07
C GLN A 172 7.86 10.36 -11.46
N ALA A 173 7.15 9.27 -11.81
CA ALA A 173 7.42 7.92 -11.29
C ALA A 173 7.23 6.88 -12.39
N TYR A 174 7.94 5.76 -12.30
CA TYR A 174 7.75 4.66 -13.26
C TYR A 174 6.67 3.66 -12.81
N ILE A 175 6.27 3.70 -11.53
CA ILE A 175 5.11 2.99 -10.98
C ILE A 175 4.28 3.97 -10.16
N TRP A 176 2.98 3.92 -10.38
CA TRP A 176 1.98 4.59 -9.56
C TRP A 176 0.95 3.59 -9.07
N THR A 177 0.52 3.72 -7.82
CA THR A 177 -0.72 3.10 -7.31
C THR A 177 -1.59 4.17 -6.67
N GLY A 178 -2.90 4.05 -6.79
CA GLY A 178 -3.87 5.00 -6.25
C GLY A 178 -5.06 4.29 -5.62
N HIS A 179 -5.59 4.87 -4.54
CA HIS A 179 -6.69 4.32 -3.77
C HIS A 179 -7.67 5.41 -3.35
N GLY A 180 -8.97 5.16 -3.57
CA GLY A 180 -10.08 5.93 -3.01
C GLY A 180 -10.88 5.05 -2.05
N ARG A 181 -10.98 5.50 -0.81
CA ARG A 181 -11.53 4.71 0.29
C ARG A 181 -13.04 4.86 0.39
N PHE A 182 -13.71 3.74 0.67
CA PHE A 182 -15.07 3.68 1.19
C PHE A 182 -15.05 2.82 2.46
N PRO A 183 -14.72 3.38 3.63
CA PRO A 183 -14.65 2.61 4.86
C PRO A 183 -16.03 2.20 5.33
N THR A 184 -16.19 0.93 5.69
CA THR A 184 -17.43 0.36 6.23
C THR A 184 -17.39 0.32 7.75
N ASN A 185 -16.25 0.04 8.37
CA ASN A 185 -16.11 -0.26 9.79
C ASN A 185 -15.03 0.55 10.53
N SER A 186 -14.41 1.54 9.90
CA SER A 186 -13.32 2.31 10.50
C SER A 186 -13.47 3.80 10.26
N GLN A 187 -13.05 4.60 11.24
CA GLN A 187 -13.05 6.06 11.13
C GLN A 187 -12.05 6.53 10.05
N GLY A 188 -12.39 7.63 9.38
CA GLY A 188 -11.43 8.33 8.51
C GLY A 188 -10.36 9.02 9.34
N TRP A 189 -9.10 8.63 9.18
CA TRP A 189 -7.94 9.32 9.74
C TRP A 189 -6.74 9.15 8.80
N TRP A 190 -5.77 10.06 8.90
CA TRP A 190 -4.68 10.16 7.94
C TRP A 190 -3.86 8.87 7.82
N GLY A 191 -3.42 8.28 8.92
CA GLY A 191 -2.65 7.04 8.91
C GLY A 191 -3.45 5.83 8.43
N GLY A 192 -4.77 5.83 8.62
CA GLY A 192 -5.67 4.76 8.18
C GLY A 192 -6.04 4.81 6.69
N ALA A 193 -5.69 5.88 5.96
CA ALA A 193 -5.83 5.93 4.52
C ALA A 193 -4.84 4.98 3.84
N HIS A 194 -5.16 4.54 2.62
CA HIS A 194 -4.27 3.71 1.81
C HIS A 194 -3.38 4.59 0.90
N PRO A 195 -2.26 4.08 0.39
CA PRO A 195 -1.67 2.74 0.57
C PRO A 195 -1.09 2.49 1.97
N PHE A 196 -0.96 1.21 2.34
CA PHE A 196 -0.09 0.75 3.42
C PHE A 196 1.23 0.27 2.83
N SER A 197 2.32 0.60 3.48
CA SER A 197 3.65 0.33 2.94
C SER A 197 4.61 -0.14 4.05
N LEU A 198 5.54 -0.99 3.68
CA LEU A 198 6.68 -1.37 4.49
C LEU A 198 7.86 -1.65 3.56
N LEU A 199 9.01 -1.02 3.82
CA LEU A 199 10.13 -0.99 2.89
C LEU A 199 9.67 -0.60 1.47
N ASP A 200 10.11 -1.31 0.45
CA ASP A 200 9.80 -1.03 -0.95
C ASP A 200 8.45 -1.63 -1.43
N TRP A 201 7.60 -2.07 -0.50
CA TRP A 201 6.29 -2.64 -0.78
C TRP A 201 5.17 -1.68 -0.41
N SER A 202 4.18 -1.56 -1.27
CA SER A 202 2.93 -0.85 -0.98
C SER A 202 1.73 -1.70 -1.37
N VAL A 203 0.65 -1.62 -0.59
CA VAL A 203 -0.57 -2.40 -0.78
C VAL A 203 -1.78 -1.48 -0.75
N ILE A 204 -2.61 -1.58 -1.77
CA ILE A 204 -3.95 -1.00 -1.83
C ILE A 204 -4.97 -2.13 -1.94
N HIS A 205 -6.13 -1.96 -1.31
CA HIS A 205 -7.12 -3.01 -1.12
C HIS A 205 -8.54 -2.49 -1.33
N ASN A 206 -9.33 -3.22 -2.09
CA ASN A 206 -10.77 -3.05 -2.22
C ASN A 206 -11.46 -4.30 -1.70
N GLY A 207 -12.11 -4.23 -0.55
CA GLY A 207 -12.84 -5.34 0.03
C GLY A 207 -12.83 -5.37 1.55
N GLU A 208 -13.07 -6.54 2.10
CA GLU A 208 -13.09 -6.84 3.53
C GLU A 208 -12.42 -8.18 3.81
N ILE A 209 -11.50 -8.22 4.78
CA ILE A 209 -10.80 -9.43 5.18
C ILE A 209 -11.42 -9.97 6.46
N SER A 210 -12.27 -10.98 6.35
CA SER A 210 -12.95 -11.61 7.50
C SER A 210 -12.00 -12.39 8.42
N SER A 211 -10.84 -12.80 7.93
CA SER A 211 -9.79 -13.47 8.72
C SER A 211 -8.84 -12.52 9.44
N TYR A 212 -9.13 -11.20 9.45
CA TYR A 212 -8.29 -10.15 10.04
C TYR A 212 -7.68 -10.52 11.40
N GLY A 213 -8.52 -10.96 12.37
CA GLY A 213 -8.04 -11.27 13.71
C GLY A 213 -7.07 -12.46 13.79
N ILE A 214 -7.22 -13.47 12.91
CA ILE A 214 -6.30 -14.61 12.82
C ILE A 214 -4.99 -14.16 12.19
N ASN A 215 -5.07 -13.44 11.08
CA ASN A 215 -3.89 -12.96 10.34
C ASN A 215 -3.07 -11.98 11.19
N LYS A 216 -3.72 -11.06 11.92
CA LYS A 216 -3.06 -10.15 12.86
C LYS A 216 -2.28 -10.91 13.93
N ARG A 217 -2.93 -11.86 14.65
CA ARG A 217 -2.26 -12.66 15.68
C ARG A 217 -1.10 -13.48 15.11
N TYR A 218 -1.23 -13.99 13.89
CA TYR A 218 -0.14 -14.69 13.23
C TYR A 218 1.07 -13.78 13.02
N LEU A 219 0.89 -12.55 12.55
CA LEU A 219 1.95 -11.56 12.40
C LEU A 219 2.58 -11.14 13.73
N GLU A 220 1.77 -10.99 14.78
CA GLU A 220 2.26 -10.64 16.12
C GLU A 220 3.26 -11.67 16.66
N HIS A 221 3.13 -12.97 16.34
CA HIS A 221 4.11 -14.01 16.68
C HIS A 221 5.47 -13.79 16.02
N PHE A 222 5.53 -13.06 14.92
CA PHE A 222 6.77 -12.68 14.23
C PHE A 222 7.25 -11.27 14.58
N GLY A 223 6.62 -10.61 15.57
CA GLY A 223 7.03 -9.30 16.08
C GLY A 223 6.45 -8.10 15.34
N TYR A 224 5.53 -8.30 14.38
CA TYR A 224 4.83 -7.18 13.76
C TYR A 224 3.78 -6.58 14.71
N GLN A 225 3.64 -5.26 14.67
CA GLN A 225 2.67 -4.52 15.47
C GLN A 225 1.69 -3.79 14.55
N CYS A 226 0.46 -4.32 14.43
CA CYS A 226 -0.59 -3.71 13.62
C CYS A 226 -1.33 -2.65 14.45
N THR A 227 -1.02 -1.39 14.22
CA THR A 227 -1.50 -0.25 15.02
C THR A 227 -2.63 0.54 14.38
N CYS A 228 -2.89 0.35 13.08
CA CYS A 228 -3.87 1.13 12.33
C CYS A 228 -5.28 0.52 12.33
N PHE A 229 -5.46 -0.65 12.95
CA PHE A 229 -6.75 -1.36 13.04
C PHE A 229 -7.43 -1.58 11.67
N THR A 230 -6.63 -1.79 10.62
CA THR A 230 -7.12 -2.06 9.27
C THR A 230 -6.54 -3.37 8.74
N ASP A 231 -7.37 -4.07 7.99
CA ASP A 231 -7.01 -5.33 7.34
C ASP A 231 -5.91 -5.17 6.27
N THR A 232 -5.81 -4.01 5.65
CA THR A 232 -4.79 -3.73 4.65
C THR A 232 -3.39 -3.57 5.26
N GLU A 233 -3.26 -3.02 6.47
CA GLU A 233 -2.00 -3.02 7.21
C GLU A 233 -1.51 -4.47 7.45
N VAL A 234 -2.43 -5.32 7.93
CA VAL A 234 -2.15 -6.75 8.14
C VAL A 234 -1.70 -7.43 6.85
N LEU A 235 -2.34 -7.10 5.73
CA LEU A 235 -1.97 -7.66 4.44
C LEU A 235 -0.59 -7.18 3.96
N ALA A 236 -0.26 -5.91 4.14
CA ALA A 236 1.06 -5.37 3.80
C ALA A 236 2.17 -6.08 4.59
N TYR A 237 1.98 -6.25 5.89
CA TYR A 237 2.94 -6.95 6.74
C TYR A 237 2.99 -8.46 6.46
N MET A 238 1.88 -9.06 6.01
CA MET A 238 1.86 -10.46 5.59
C MET A 238 2.75 -10.69 4.36
N PHE A 239 2.72 -9.79 3.38
CA PHE A 239 3.61 -9.89 2.22
C PHE A 239 5.07 -9.69 2.61
N ASP A 240 5.39 -8.76 3.52
CA ASP A 240 6.74 -8.60 4.05
C ASP A 240 7.23 -9.90 4.73
N LEU A 241 6.42 -10.48 5.62
CA LEU A 241 6.75 -11.74 6.28
C LEU A 241 7.03 -12.87 5.28
N LEU A 242 6.13 -13.07 4.31
CA LEU A 242 6.24 -14.18 3.38
C LEU A 242 7.38 -14.00 2.37
N ILE A 243 7.55 -12.79 1.82
CA ILE A 243 8.50 -12.55 0.74
C ILE A 243 9.90 -12.26 1.29
N ARG A 244 10.04 -11.31 2.21
CA ARG A 244 11.34 -10.89 2.73
C ARG A 244 11.87 -11.87 3.78
N ARG A 245 11.11 -12.11 4.87
CA ARG A 245 11.61 -12.95 5.97
C ARG A 245 11.62 -14.45 5.68
N HIS A 246 10.55 -14.96 5.03
CA HIS A 246 10.48 -16.37 4.63
C HIS A 246 11.12 -16.63 3.26
N ARG A 247 11.54 -15.57 2.53
CA ARG A 247 12.22 -15.64 1.22
C ARG A 247 11.43 -16.40 0.17
N LEU A 248 10.10 -16.28 0.21
CA LEU A 248 9.22 -16.93 -0.76
C LEU A 248 9.07 -16.06 -2.01
N PRO A 249 9.08 -16.65 -3.21
CA PRO A 249 8.68 -15.92 -4.41
C PRO A 249 7.26 -15.36 -4.27
N ILE A 250 7.01 -14.21 -4.91
CA ILE A 250 5.71 -13.53 -4.80
C ILE A 250 4.55 -14.40 -5.26
N GLU A 251 4.78 -15.26 -6.27
CA GLU A 251 3.78 -16.20 -6.77
C GLU A 251 3.39 -17.25 -5.72
N ILE A 252 4.33 -17.66 -4.87
CA ILE A 252 4.07 -18.58 -3.76
C ILE A 252 3.37 -17.84 -2.61
N ALA A 253 3.81 -16.63 -2.28
CA ALA A 253 3.14 -15.80 -1.28
C ALA A 253 1.68 -15.51 -1.68
N ALA A 254 1.41 -15.21 -2.94
CA ALA A 254 0.06 -15.04 -3.47
C ALA A 254 -0.77 -16.32 -3.32
N LYS A 255 -0.20 -17.51 -3.57
CA LYS A 255 -0.87 -18.81 -3.41
C LYS A 255 -1.10 -19.18 -1.95
N ILE A 256 -0.33 -18.66 -1.01
CA ILE A 256 -0.57 -18.81 0.43
C ILE A 256 -1.75 -17.90 0.84
N VAL A 257 -1.70 -16.63 0.47
CA VAL A 257 -2.72 -15.63 0.81
C VAL A 257 -4.07 -16.01 0.17
N CYS A 258 -4.07 -16.38 -1.11
CA CYS A 258 -5.25 -16.82 -1.89
C CYS A 258 -5.23 -18.33 -2.12
N ALA A 259 -5.08 -19.14 -1.08
CA ALA A 259 -4.96 -20.58 -1.24
C ALA A 259 -6.18 -21.21 -1.91
N HIS A 260 -5.97 -22.16 -2.80
CA HIS A 260 -7.00 -22.94 -3.48
C HIS A 260 -7.95 -23.63 -2.50
N PHE A 261 -9.19 -23.90 -2.91
CA PHE A 261 -10.09 -24.76 -2.15
C PHE A 261 -9.54 -26.18 -2.08
N TRP A 262 -9.92 -26.92 -1.02
CA TRP A 262 -9.47 -28.30 -0.87
C TRP A 262 -9.90 -29.19 -2.05
N ASP A 263 -11.12 -29.02 -2.53
CA ASP A 263 -11.63 -29.78 -3.68
C ASP A 263 -10.85 -29.53 -4.97
N ASP A 264 -10.34 -28.28 -5.16
CA ASP A 264 -9.49 -27.95 -6.31
C ASP A 264 -8.13 -28.62 -6.17
N ILE A 265 -7.56 -28.60 -4.96
CA ILE A 265 -6.26 -29.25 -4.66
C ILE A 265 -6.34 -30.74 -4.91
N GLU A 266 -7.44 -31.41 -4.52
CA GLU A 266 -7.62 -32.85 -4.73
C GLU A 266 -7.68 -33.25 -6.21
N ARG A 267 -8.07 -32.36 -7.11
CA ARG A 267 -8.12 -32.58 -8.56
C ARG A 267 -6.82 -32.30 -9.29
N MET A 268 -5.81 -31.73 -8.60
CA MET A 268 -4.49 -31.44 -9.18
C MET A 268 -3.68 -32.73 -9.36
N ASP A 269 -2.64 -32.67 -10.19
CA ASP A 269 -1.64 -33.71 -10.25
C ASP A 269 -0.94 -33.92 -8.90
N GLU A 270 -0.30 -35.06 -8.70
CA GLU A 270 0.26 -35.46 -7.40
C GLU A 270 1.26 -34.43 -6.85
N LYS A 271 2.15 -33.91 -7.71
CA LYS A 271 3.18 -32.94 -7.30
C LYS A 271 2.57 -31.59 -6.86
N GLN A 272 1.63 -31.08 -7.64
CA GLN A 272 0.91 -29.84 -7.33
C GLN A 272 0.08 -30.01 -6.05
N ARG A 273 -0.63 -31.14 -5.92
CA ARG A 273 -1.45 -31.45 -4.76
C ARG A 273 -0.63 -31.48 -3.48
N GLU A 274 0.53 -32.19 -3.49
CA GLU A 274 1.43 -32.25 -2.35
C GLU A 274 1.94 -30.84 -1.96
N MET A 275 2.39 -30.05 -2.94
CA MET A 275 2.84 -28.69 -2.73
C MET A 275 1.75 -27.82 -2.08
N PHE A 276 0.53 -27.79 -2.65
CA PHE A 276 -0.54 -26.94 -2.14
C PHE A 276 -1.09 -27.39 -0.79
N ARG A 277 -1.14 -28.72 -0.52
CA ARG A 277 -1.45 -29.25 0.81
C ARG A 277 -0.43 -28.80 1.85
N THR A 278 0.84 -28.87 1.51
CA THR A 278 1.93 -28.40 2.38
C THR A 278 1.80 -26.91 2.67
N LEU A 279 1.65 -26.09 1.64
CA LEU A 279 1.48 -24.64 1.80
C LEU A 279 0.27 -24.30 2.70
N ARG A 280 -0.89 -24.93 2.46
CA ARG A 280 -2.10 -24.72 3.28
C ARG A 280 -1.98 -25.20 4.72
N THR A 281 -1.16 -26.19 4.97
CA THR A 281 -0.92 -26.70 6.33
C THR A 281 0.06 -25.83 7.08
N VAL A 282 1.21 -25.51 6.46
CA VAL A 282 2.28 -24.73 7.10
C VAL A 282 1.86 -23.27 7.30
N TYR A 283 1.17 -22.68 6.33
CA TYR A 283 0.76 -21.28 6.32
C TYR A 283 -0.76 -21.07 6.56
N ALA A 284 -1.39 -21.98 7.29
CA ALA A 284 -2.84 -21.92 7.52
C ALA A 284 -3.33 -20.58 8.07
N SER A 285 -2.56 -19.95 8.95
CA SER A 285 -2.89 -18.67 9.57
C SER A 285 -2.56 -17.43 8.70
N ALA A 286 -1.82 -17.62 7.60
CA ALA A 286 -1.54 -16.60 6.60
C ALA A 286 -2.60 -16.57 5.48
N LEU A 287 -3.47 -17.55 5.41
CA LEU A 287 -4.60 -17.56 4.49
C LEU A 287 -5.55 -16.41 4.77
N VAL A 288 -5.89 -15.66 3.73
CA VAL A 288 -6.83 -14.52 3.80
C VAL A 288 -8.19 -14.95 3.28
N ASN A 289 -9.22 -14.72 4.09
CA ASN A 289 -10.62 -14.93 3.72
C ASN A 289 -11.36 -13.60 3.64
N GLY A 290 -12.32 -13.55 2.74
CA GLY A 290 -13.17 -12.40 2.49
C GLY A 290 -13.20 -12.04 1.00
N PRO A 291 -14.09 -11.12 0.59
CA PRO A 291 -14.11 -10.57 -0.76
C PRO A 291 -13.03 -9.50 -0.88
N PHE A 292 -12.01 -9.70 -1.71
CA PHE A 292 -10.97 -8.69 -1.89
C PHE A 292 -10.38 -8.66 -3.31
N ALA A 293 -9.96 -7.47 -3.70
CA ALA A 293 -9.02 -7.21 -4.78
C ALA A 293 -7.90 -6.33 -4.25
N VAL A 294 -6.66 -6.66 -4.57
CA VAL A 294 -5.45 -6.02 -4.05
C VAL A 294 -4.54 -5.66 -5.21
N VAL A 295 -3.94 -4.49 -5.16
CA VAL A 295 -2.77 -4.17 -5.98
C VAL A 295 -1.58 -3.98 -5.06
N ILE A 296 -0.52 -4.68 -5.35
CA ILE A 296 0.76 -4.62 -4.66
C ILE A 296 1.74 -3.92 -5.58
N GLY A 297 2.32 -2.81 -5.14
CA GLY A 297 3.44 -2.16 -5.80
C GLY A 297 4.75 -2.50 -5.11
N HIS A 298 5.80 -2.68 -5.88
CA HIS A 298 7.17 -2.78 -5.38
C HIS A 298 8.16 -2.22 -6.39
N ALA A 299 9.41 -2.00 -6.00
CA ALA A 299 10.40 -1.33 -6.83
C ALA A 299 10.56 -1.92 -8.24
N ASN A 300 10.22 -3.19 -8.45
CA ASN A 300 10.41 -3.90 -9.74
C ASN A 300 9.08 -4.27 -10.43
N GLY A 301 7.91 -3.86 -9.89
CA GLY A 301 6.68 -4.26 -10.54
C GLY A 301 5.39 -3.96 -9.79
N ILE A 302 4.28 -4.34 -10.41
CA ILE A 302 2.96 -4.35 -9.80
C ILE A 302 2.32 -5.73 -9.93
N VAL A 303 1.57 -6.13 -8.91
CA VAL A 303 0.84 -7.40 -8.88
C VAL A 303 -0.61 -7.16 -8.51
N GLY A 304 -1.53 -7.65 -9.35
CA GLY A 304 -2.96 -7.70 -9.04
C GLY A 304 -3.32 -9.07 -8.46
N LEU A 305 -4.05 -9.07 -7.35
CA LEU A 305 -4.47 -10.28 -6.67
C LEU A 305 -5.94 -10.18 -6.29
N SER A 306 -6.73 -11.20 -6.64
CA SER A 306 -8.15 -11.30 -6.27
C SER A 306 -8.37 -12.44 -5.29
N ASP A 307 -9.43 -12.33 -4.48
CA ASP A 307 -9.89 -13.47 -3.68
C ASP A 307 -10.24 -14.70 -4.53
N ARG A 308 -10.30 -15.85 -3.91
CA ARG A 308 -10.55 -17.14 -4.58
C ARG A 308 -11.83 -17.19 -5.41
N MET A 309 -12.84 -16.42 -5.01
CA MET A 309 -14.15 -16.34 -5.68
C MET A 309 -14.24 -15.21 -6.69
N LYS A 310 -13.22 -14.31 -6.72
CA LYS A 310 -13.18 -13.09 -7.56
C LYS A 310 -14.40 -12.19 -7.33
N LEU A 311 -14.74 -11.96 -6.06
CA LEU A 311 -15.94 -11.21 -5.67
C LEU A 311 -15.80 -9.70 -5.83
N ARG A 312 -14.56 -9.18 -5.88
CA ARG A 312 -14.27 -7.78 -6.19
C ARG A 312 -13.70 -7.65 -7.59
N PRO A 313 -14.13 -6.63 -8.36
CA PRO A 313 -13.62 -6.45 -9.71
C PRO A 313 -12.15 -6.05 -9.70
N LEU A 314 -11.40 -6.63 -10.61
CA LEU A 314 -10.02 -6.27 -10.91
C LEU A 314 -9.74 -6.57 -12.37
N ILE A 315 -9.38 -5.54 -13.12
CA ILE A 315 -9.12 -5.59 -14.55
C ILE A 315 -7.65 -5.28 -14.78
N ALA A 316 -7.00 -6.04 -15.64
CA ALA A 316 -5.65 -5.77 -16.08
C ALA A 316 -5.62 -5.47 -17.57
N ALA A 317 -4.77 -4.52 -17.98
CA ALA A 317 -4.58 -4.18 -19.37
C ALA A 317 -3.10 -3.95 -19.70
N ARG A 318 -2.75 -4.10 -20.97
CA ARG A 318 -1.40 -3.86 -21.48
C ARG A 318 -1.44 -3.03 -22.74
N ASP A 319 -0.51 -2.09 -22.84
CA ASP A 319 -0.24 -1.32 -24.06
C ASP A 319 1.26 -1.04 -24.19
N GLY A 320 1.92 -1.76 -25.11
CA GLY A 320 3.38 -1.71 -25.25
C GLY A 320 4.10 -2.16 -23.97
N ASP A 321 4.89 -1.27 -23.40
CA ASP A 321 5.63 -1.45 -22.14
C ASP A 321 4.82 -1.07 -20.89
N MET A 322 3.58 -0.61 -21.08
CA MET A 322 2.72 -0.18 -19.98
C MET A 322 1.82 -1.31 -19.51
N LEU A 323 1.82 -1.54 -18.21
CA LEU A 323 0.87 -2.42 -17.51
C LEU A 323 -0.08 -1.58 -16.65
N TYR A 324 -1.35 -1.96 -16.65
CA TYR A 324 -2.41 -1.29 -15.91
C TYR A 324 -3.24 -2.32 -15.13
N ILE A 325 -3.63 -1.98 -13.91
CA ILE A 325 -4.54 -2.78 -13.08
C ILE A 325 -5.51 -1.79 -12.41
N ALA A 326 -6.82 -2.04 -12.49
CA ALA A 326 -7.80 -1.17 -11.84
C ALA A 326 -9.07 -1.93 -11.44
N SER A 327 -9.85 -1.33 -10.56
CA SER A 327 -11.20 -1.80 -10.23
C SER A 327 -12.16 -1.71 -11.41
N GLU A 328 -11.95 -0.74 -12.30
CA GLU A 328 -12.83 -0.46 -13.45
C GLU A 328 -12.03 -0.22 -14.73
N ASP A 329 -12.62 -0.67 -15.86
CA ASP A 329 -12.09 -0.42 -17.20
C ASP A 329 -12.04 1.08 -17.52
N SER A 330 -13.02 1.86 -17.04
CA SER A 330 -13.07 3.31 -17.19
C SER A 330 -11.79 4.00 -16.70
N ALA A 331 -11.29 3.63 -15.53
CA ALA A 331 -10.08 4.20 -14.96
C ALA A 331 -8.82 3.95 -15.82
N ILE A 332 -8.75 2.77 -16.46
CA ILE A 332 -7.67 2.47 -17.40
C ILE A 332 -7.85 3.31 -18.67
N ARG A 333 -9.06 3.41 -19.20
CA ARG A 333 -9.34 4.13 -20.45
C ARG A 333 -9.14 5.64 -20.36
N GLU A 334 -9.26 6.21 -19.18
CA GLU A 334 -8.93 7.64 -18.95
C GLU A 334 -7.44 7.93 -19.24
N ILE A 335 -6.56 6.99 -18.95
CA ILE A 335 -5.12 7.15 -19.10
C ILE A 335 -4.54 6.36 -20.30
N CYS A 336 -5.28 5.37 -20.80
CA CYS A 336 -4.98 4.58 -21.99
C CYS A 336 -6.29 4.27 -22.73
N PRO A 337 -6.78 5.16 -23.64
CA PRO A 337 -8.11 5.03 -24.27
C PRO A 337 -8.33 3.76 -25.08
N LYS A 338 -7.25 3.18 -25.62
CA LYS A 338 -7.28 1.99 -26.48
C LYS A 338 -6.13 1.05 -26.15
N PRO A 339 -6.16 0.37 -24.99
CA PRO A 339 -5.12 -0.59 -24.64
C PRO A 339 -5.10 -1.74 -25.67
N ALA A 340 -3.91 -2.23 -25.99
CA ALA A 340 -3.75 -3.31 -26.96
C ALA A 340 -4.36 -4.65 -26.46
N GLN A 341 -4.42 -4.83 -25.12
CA GLN A 341 -4.97 -6.01 -24.46
C GLN A 341 -5.66 -5.62 -23.15
N ILE A 342 -6.81 -6.23 -22.90
CA ILE A 342 -7.55 -6.17 -21.63
C ILE A 342 -7.83 -7.58 -21.19
#